data_a55b0f3c3efddfbf41521b3c3efd380b
#
_entry.id   a55b0f3c3efddfbf41521b3c3efd380b
#
_cell.length_a   1.000
_cell.length_b   1.000
_cell.length_c   1.000
_cell.angle_alpha   90.00
_cell.angle_beta   90.00
_cell.angle_gamma   90.00
#
_symmetry.space_group_name_H-M   'P 1'
#
loop_
_entity.id
_entity.type
_entity.pdbx_description
1 polymer ?
#
loop_
_entity_poly.entity_id
_entity_poly.type
_entity_poly.pdbx_seq_one_letter_code
_entity_poly.pdbx_strand_id
1 'polypeptide(L)'
;MDAVITLGAVVQGGTPHFDFVSGECIRGIQQVSLSTSTPIALGVLTTDTYEQALERSDTSYVDHDGSAGDKGSSAAEAAVAMAELVQSLELSLIHI
;
A
#
# COMPACT_ATOMS: atom_id res chain seq x y z
N MET A 1 -12.84 7.65 9.78
CA MET A 1 -11.47 7.11 9.60
C MET A 1 -10.83 7.83 8.44
N ASP A 2 -9.65 8.40 8.62
CA ASP A 2 -9.04 9.29 7.62
C ASP A 2 -8.26 8.52 6.55
N ALA A 3 -7.68 7.40 6.90
CA ALA A 3 -6.95 6.52 5.99
C ALA A 3 -6.71 5.15 6.63
N VAL A 4 -6.38 4.18 5.79
CA VAL A 4 -6.03 2.82 6.23
C VAL A 4 -4.73 2.43 5.54
N ILE A 5 -3.88 1.72 6.27
CA ILE A 5 -2.65 1.14 5.72
C ILE A 5 -2.80 -0.37 5.76
N THR A 6 -2.64 -1.03 4.62
CA THR A 6 -2.65 -2.49 4.54
C THR A 6 -1.22 -3.02 4.49
N LEU A 7 -0.92 -4.00 5.33
CA LEU A 7 0.40 -4.61 5.39
C LEU A 7 0.28 -6.12 5.22
N GLY A 8 1.19 -6.69 4.48
CA GLY A 8 1.24 -8.13 4.26
C GLY A 8 2.23 -8.50 3.19
N ALA A 9 2.34 -9.78 2.91
CA ALA A 9 3.22 -10.27 1.87
C ALA A 9 2.63 -11.51 1.21
N VAL A 10 2.65 -11.52 -0.12
CA VAL A 10 2.33 -12.69 -0.93
C VAL A 10 3.58 -13.06 -1.69
N VAL A 11 4.14 -14.23 -1.39
CA VAL A 11 5.37 -14.72 -2.01
C VAL A 11 5.03 -15.85 -2.96
N GLN A 12 5.58 -15.81 -4.17
CA GLN A 12 5.33 -16.83 -5.18
C GLN A 12 5.82 -18.19 -4.69
N GLY A 13 4.91 -19.19 -4.75
CA GLY A 13 5.24 -20.57 -4.46
C GLY A 13 5.42 -21.38 -5.73
N GLY A 14 5.35 -22.71 -5.58
CA GLY A 14 5.51 -23.65 -6.70
C GLY A 14 4.28 -23.82 -7.59
N THR A 15 3.22 -23.05 -7.36
CA THR A 15 1.97 -23.15 -8.11
C THR A 15 1.55 -21.79 -8.65
N PRO A 16 0.67 -21.73 -9.68
CA PRO A 16 0.18 -20.46 -10.22
C PRO A 16 -0.79 -19.73 -9.30
N HIS A 17 -1.04 -20.22 -8.11
CA HIS A 17 -1.97 -19.65 -7.14
C HIS A 17 -1.58 -18.24 -6.73
N PHE A 18 -0.32 -17.90 -6.81
CA PHE A 18 0.21 -16.56 -6.48
C PHE A 18 -0.51 -15.43 -7.21
N ASP A 19 -0.73 -15.57 -8.51
CA ASP A 19 -1.38 -14.52 -9.30
C ASP A 19 -2.82 -14.29 -8.86
N PHE A 20 -3.54 -15.34 -8.51
CA PHE A 20 -4.91 -15.24 -8.03
C PHE A 20 -4.97 -14.55 -6.66
N VAL A 21 -4.15 -15.00 -5.72
CA VAL A 21 -4.15 -14.46 -4.36
C VAL A 21 -3.76 -12.98 -4.35
N SER A 22 -2.67 -12.63 -5.05
CA SER A 22 -2.19 -11.26 -5.09
C SER A 22 -3.17 -10.35 -5.81
N GLY A 23 -3.72 -10.79 -6.95
CA GLY A 23 -4.69 -10.01 -7.72
C GLY A 23 -5.99 -9.77 -6.96
N GLU A 24 -6.55 -10.79 -6.32
CA GLU A 24 -7.78 -10.66 -5.55
C GLU A 24 -7.60 -9.84 -4.28
N CYS A 25 -6.44 -9.94 -3.63
CA CYS A 25 -6.12 -9.13 -2.46
C CYS A 25 -6.12 -7.64 -2.83
N ILE A 26 -5.41 -7.26 -3.89
CA ILE A 26 -5.31 -5.88 -4.35
C ILE A 26 -6.67 -5.36 -4.81
N ARG A 27 -7.42 -6.17 -5.55
CA ARG A 27 -8.76 -5.81 -6.02
C ARG A 27 -9.71 -5.57 -4.85
N GLY A 28 -9.68 -6.45 -3.83
CA GLY A 28 -10.51 -6.32 -2.64
C GLY A 28 -10.21 -5.04 -1.87
N ILE A 29 -8.95 -4.70 -1.71
CA ILE A 29 -8.52 -3.46 -1.07
C ILE A 29 -9.06 -2.25 -1.83
N GLN A 30 -8.94 -2.25 -3.15
CA GLN A 30 -9.42 -1.17 -3.99
C GLN A 30 -10.94 -1.00 -3.90
N GLN A 31 -11.69 -2.10 -3.90
CA GLN A 31 -13.14 -2.06 -3.76
C GLN A 31 -13.58 -1.47 -2.42
N VAL A 32 -12.91 -1.84 -1.33
CA VAL A 32 -13.21 -1.29 -0.01
C VAL A 32 -12.91 0.21 0.03
N SER A 33 -11.79 0.63 -0.55
CA SER A 33 -11.44 2.05 -0.63
C SER A 33 -12.52 2.85 -1.34
N LEU A 34 -12.99 2.35 -2.48
CA LEU A 34 -14.02 3.04 -3.27
C LEU A 34 -15.38 3.03 -2.56
N SER A 35 -15.79 1.90 -1.99
CA SER A 35 -17.11 1.79 -1.36
C SER A 35 -17.23 2.57 -0.05
N THR A 36 -16.12 2.77 0.65
CA THR A 36 -16.09 3.51 1.93
C THR A 36 -15.64 4.95 1.77
N SER A 37 -15.20 5.34 0.58
CA SER A 37 -14.59 6.65 0.32
C SER A 37 -13.43 6.96 1.27
N THR A 38 -12.69 5.92 1.64
CA THR A 38 -11.55 6.02 2.55
C THR A 38 -10.26 5.68 1.79
N PRO A 39 -9.25 6.55 1.80
CA PRO A 39 -7.96 6.21 1.20
C PRO A 39 -7.34 5.00 1.88
N ILE A 40 -6.88 4.04 1.09
CA ILE A 40 -6.19 2.86 1.59
C ILE A 40 -4.83 2.76 0.90
N ALA A 41 -3.76 2.90 1.68
CA ALA A 41 -2.41 2.76 1.17
C ALA A 41 -2.04 1.27 1.09
N LEU A 42 -1.41 0.88 -0.01
CA LEU A 42 -1.07 -0.51 -0.29
C LEU A 42 0.35 -0.80 0.18
N GLY A 43 0.47 -1.48 1.31
CA GLY A 43 1.73 -2.00 1.83
C GLY A 43 1.83 -3.52 1.73
N VAL A 44 1.02 -4.14 0.86
CA VAL A 44 1.08 -5.58 0.62
C VAL A 44 2.15 -5.86 -0.42
N LEU A 45 3.16 -6.63 -0.04
CA LEU A 45 4.24 -7.03 -0.94
C LEU A 45 3.80 -8.21 -1.79
N THR A 46 4.15 -8.17 -3.08
CA THR A 46 3.94 -9.30 -4.00
C THR A 46 5.28 -9.59 -4.65
N THR A 47 5.97 -10.63 -4.20
CA THR A 47 7.34 -10.89 -4.61
C THR A 47 7.51 -12.31 -5.11
N ASP A 48 8.50 -12.52 -5.98
CA ASP A 48 8.82 -13.84 -6.51
C ASP A 48 9.53 -14.71 -5.47
N THR A 49 10.31 -14.10 -4.58
CA THR A 49 11.08 -14.83 -3.56
C THR A 49 10.85 -14.24 -2.18
N TYR A 50 11.08 -15.07 -1.16
CA TYR A 50 11.03 -14.67 0.24
C TYR A 50 12.08 -13.62 0.55
N GLU A 51 13.26 -13.75 -0.04
CA GLU A 51 14.37 -12.80 0.13
C GLU A 51 13.98 -11.41 -0.35
N GLN A 52 13.28 -11.30 -1.48
CA GLN A 52 12.77 -10.02 -1.98
C GLN A 52 11.79 -9.40 -1.01
N ALA A 53 10.93 -10.21 -0.39
CA ALA A 53 9.99 -9.70 0.60
C ALA A 53 10.71 -9.14 1.83
N LEU A 54 11.75 -9.83 2.30
CA LEU A 54 12.57 -9.36 3.41
C LEU A 54 13.26 -8.02 3.09
N GLU A 55 13.83 -7.89 1.89
CA GLU A 55 14.47 -6.64 1.48
C GLU A 55 13.49 -5.47 1.49
N ARG A 56 12.28 -5.67 0.96
CA ARG A 56 11.27 -4.62 0.87
C ARG A 56 10.58 -4.30 2.19
N SER A 57 10.79 -5.11 3.21
CA SER A 57 10.31 -4.83 4.56
C SER A 57 11.40 -4.30 5.48
N ASP A 58 12.65 -4.29 5.03
CA ASP A 58 13.81 -3.86 5.82
C ASP A 58 13.95 -2.34 5.74
N THR A 59 13.92 -1.67 6.89
CA THR A 59 14.05 -0.23 6.97
C THR A 59 15.43 0.29 6.57
N SER A 60 16.44 -0.58 6.55
CA SER A 60 17.79 -0.22 6.13
C SER A 60 18.01 -0.36 4.62
N TYR A 61 17.05 -0.96 3.91
CA TYR A 61 17.16 -1.16 2.46
C TYR A 61 17.01 0.16 1.72
N VAL A 62 17.88 0.39 0.75
CA VAL A 62 17.89 1.61 -0.07
C VAL A 62 17.84 1.21 -1.53
N ASP A 63 16.93 1.82 -2.29
CA ASP A 63 16.79 1.60 -3.73
C ASP A 63 17.94 2.24 -4.51
N HIS A 64 18.01 1.99 -5.83
CA HIS A 64 19.06 2.49 -6.71
C HIS A 64 19.16 4.01 -6.74
N ASP A 65 18.05 4.71 -6.50
CA ASP A 65 18.01 6.18 -6.49
C ASP A 65 18.29 6.79 -5.11
N GLY A 66 18.62 5.96 -4.12
CA GLY A 66 18.89 6.41 -2.77
C GLY A 66 17.66 6.56 -1.88
N SER A 67 16.46 6.27 -2.39
CA SER A 67 15.23 6.32 -1.59
C SER A 67 15.10 5.08 -0.70
N ALA A 68 14.33 5.22 0.38
CA ALA A 68 14.04 4.09 1.26
C ALA A 68 13.23 3.02 0.52
N GLY A 69 13.74 1.78 0.52
CA GLY A 69 13.11 0.65 -0.15
C GLY A 69 12.03 -0.04 0.68
N ASP A 70 11.82 0.38 1.91
CA ASP A 70 10.84 -0.16 2.82
C ASP A 70 9.42 0.26 2.39
N LYS A 71 8.63 -0.71 1.94
CA LYS A 71 7.27 -0.46 1.43
C LYS A 71 6.29 -0.09 2.53
N GLY A 72 6.56 -0.48 3.78
CA GLY A 72 5.74 -0.07 4.91
C GLY A 72 5.82 1.43 5.14
N SER A 73 7.02 1.99 5.12
CA SER A 73 7.22 3.44 5.25
C SER A 73 6.58 4.19 4.10
N SER A 74 6.73 3.70 2.86
CA SER A 74 6.12 4.31 1.69
C SER A 74 4.59 4.32 1.78
N ALA A 75 3.99 3.23 2.26
CA ALA A 75 2.55 3.14 2.45
C ALA A 75 2.07 4.11 3.53
N ALA A 76 2.81 4.26 4.62
CA ALA A 76 2.48 5.20 5.68
C ALA A 76 2.50 6.65 5.18
N GLU A 77 3.53 7.01 4.43
CA GLU A 77 3.65 8.35 3.85
C GLU A 77 2.49 8.63 2.89
N ALA A 78 2.14 7.66 2.05
CA ALA A 78 1.02 7.79 1.11
C ALA A 78 -0.31 7.96 1.85
N ALA A 79 -0.54 7.22 2.94
CA ALA A 79 -1.75 7.32 3.73
C ALA A 79 -1.91 8.72 4.34
N VAL A 80 -0.84 9.26 4.91
CA VAL A 80 -0.86 10.61 5.50
C VAL A 80 -1.12 11.66 4.42
N ALA A 81 -0.44 11.57 3.28
CA ALA A 81 -0.62 12.51 2.19
C ALA A 81 -2.05 12.50 1.65
N MET A 82 -2.65 11.33 1.49
CA MET A 82 -4.03 11.21 1.02
C MET A 82 -5.03 11.73 2.04
N ALA A 83 -4.83 11.45 3.32
CA ALA A 83 -5.70 11.96 4.38
C ALA A 83 -5.69 13.50 4.42
N GLU A 84 -4.52 14.10 4.31
CA GLU A 84 -4.37 15.55 4.26
C GLU A 84 -5.05 16.16 3.03
N LEU A 85 -4.89 15.52 1.87
CA LEU A 85 -5.51 15.98 0.63
C LEU A 85 -7.04 15.96 0.73
N VAL A 86 -7.62 14.88 1.24
CA VAL A 86 -9.06 14.75 1.40
C VAL A 86 -9.59 15.81 2.36
N GLN A 87 -8.92 16.04 3.49
CA GLN A 87 -9.30 17.09 4.44
C GLN A 87 -9.24 18.48 3.82
N SER A 88 -8.22 18.75 3.02
CA SER A 88 -8.09 20.03 2.31
C SER A 88 -9.23 20.25 1.32
N LEU A 89 -9.63 19.22 0.59
CA LEU A 89 -10.74 19.30 -0.35
C LEU A 89 -12.07 19.53 0.35
N GLU A 90 -12.31 18.88 1.49
CA GLU A 90 -13.49 19.07 2.28
C GLU A 90 -13.61 20.51 2.81
N LEU A 91 -12.50 21.07 3.30
CA LEU A 91 -12.45 22.46 3.74
C LEU A 91 -12.72 23.43 2.58
N SER A 92 -12.19 23.16 1.39
CA SER A 92 -12.46 23.99 0.21
C SER A 92 -13.95 24.02 -0.14
N LEU A 93 -14.63 22.87 -0.02
CA LEU A 93 -16.07 22.78 -0.31
C LEU A 93 -16.92 23.56 0.70
N ILE A 94 -16.47 23.63 1.96
CA ILE A 94 -17.19 24.39 2.99
C ILE A 94 -17.16 25.91 2.72
N HIS A 95 -16.11 26.38 2.07
CA HIS A 95 -15.93 27.81 1.79
C HIS A 95 -16.53 28.26 0.44
N ILE A 96 -17.11 27.36 -0.29
CA ILE A 96 -17.82 27.69 -1.52
C ILE A 96 -19.25 28.13 -1.22
#